data_8ca6707067fad22d2d15db2939866bc1
#
_entry.id   8ca6707067fad22d2d15db2939866bc1
#
_cell.length_a   1.000
_cell.length_b   1.000
_cell.length_c   1.000
_cell.angle_alpha   90.00
_cell.angle_beta   90.00
_cell.angle_gamma   90.00
#
_symmetry.space_group_name_H-M   'P 1'
#
loop_
_entity.id
_entity.type
_entity.pdbx_description
1 polymer ?
#
loop_
_entity_poly.entity_id
_entity_poly.type
_entity_poly.pdbx_seq_one_letter_code
_entity_poly.pdbx_strand_id
1 'polypeptide(L)'
;MELKLVIKTGRSAVVEFDDGGKYYSKEEYTLLINGEEYGKTEKVVTTIYGLKPDTEYKITAVYAGKEYGPVEFKTDYEYVTLNVREFGAYGDGEHDDTNAIQCAIMAAPKDSRVLVPEGVYKISSIFLKDNLNLELAKGAVLSAFTERNKFPILPGQIETYDCLLY
;
A
#
# COMPACT_ATOMS: atom_id res chain seq x y z
N MET A 1 -25.30 10.32 2.60
CA MET A 1 -24.47 9.11 2.72
C MET A 1 -24.10 8.66 1.32
N GLU A 2 -22.82 8.43 1.07
CA GLU A 2 -22.31 8.07 -0.25
C GLU A 2 -21.09 7.16 -0.09
N LEU A 3 -20.94 6.18 -0.97
CA LEU A 3 -19.74 5.36 -1.08
C LEU A 3 -18.93 5.84 -2.28
N LYS A 4 -17.64 6.13 -2.09
CA LYS A 4 -16.72 6.64 -3.12
C LYS A 4 -15.46 5.80 -3.20
N LEU A 5 -14.92 5.65 -4.42
CA LEU A 5 -13.56 5.18 -4.62
C LEU A 5 -12.60 6.36 -4.44
N VAL A 6 -11.61 6.20 -3.56
CA VAL A 6 -10.59 7.22 -3.30
C VAL A 6 -9.35 6.95 -4.16
N ILE A 7 -8.84 5.71 -4.10
CA ILE A 7 -7.69 5.27 -4.87
C ILE A 7 -7.79 3.77 -5.14
N LYS A 8 -7.15 3.32 -6.21
CA LYS A 8 -7.01 1.90 -6.54
C LYS A 8 -5.58 1.59 -6.97
N THR A 9 -5.23 0.34 -6.85
CA THR A 9 -3.99 -0.24 -7.37
C THR A 9 -4.32 -1.51 -8.15
N GLY A 10 -3.33 -2.28 -8.55
CA GLY A 10 -3.56 -3.60 -9.14
C GLY A 10 -4.18 -4.61 -8.17
N ARG A 11 -4.02 -4.42 -6.84
CA ARG A 11 -4.43 -5.43 -5.85
C ARG A 11 -5.20 -4.90 -4.66
N SER A 12 -5.47 -3.62 -4.64
CA SER A 12 -6.22 -2.97 -3.55
C SER A 12 -7.08 -1.83 -4.05
N ALA A 13 -8.07 -1.46 -3.26
CA ALA A 13 -8.87 -0.27 -3.45
C ALA A 13 -9.14 0.37 -2.09
N VAL A 14 -9.12 1.69 -2.05
CA VAL A 14 -9.52 2.47 -0.88
C VAL A 14 -10.87 3.08 -1.18
N VAL A 15 -11.84 2.80 -0.33
CA VAL A 15 -13.18 3.37 -0.40
C VAL A 15 -13.44 4.26 0.80
N GLU A 16 -14.21 5.31 0.59
CA GLU A 16 -14.72 6.20 1.62
C GLU A 16 -16.24 6.05 1.69
N PHE A 17 -16.75 5.77 2.89
CA PHE A 17 -18.18 5.77 3.16
C PHE A 17 -18.53 7.01 3.98
N ASP A 18 -19.08 8.02 3.32
CA ASP A 18 -19.46 9.30 3.94
C ASP A 18 -20.87 9.19 4.57
N ASP A 19 -20.92 9.00 5.87
CA ASP A 19 -22.13 9.08 6.70
C ASP A 19 -22.18 10.35 7.57
N GLY A 20 -21.23 11.29 7.34
CA GLY A 20 -21.01 12.49 8.15
C GLY A 20 -20.12 12.24 9.36
N GLY A 21 -19.59 11.04 9.56
CA GLY A 21 -18.54 10.72 10.53
C GLY A 21 -17.17 11.27 10.05
N LYS A 22 -16.26 11.52 11.00
CA LYS A 22 -14.94 12.08 10.66
C LYS A 22 -13.90 11.00 10.37
N TYR A 23 -13.85 9.96 11.20
CA TYR A 23 -12.92 8.83 11.09
C TYR A 23 -13.63 7.49 11.17
N TYR A 24 -14.74 7.46 11.92
CA TYR A 24 -15.58 6.29 12.11
C TYR A 24 -17.02 6.64 11.78
N SER A 25 -17.71 5.69 11.15
CA SER A 25 -19.15 5.76 10.95
C SER A 25 -19.90 5.61 12.29
N LYS A 26 -21.15 6.04 12.33
CA LYS A 26 -21.98 5.97 13.55
C LYS A 26 -22.30 4.54 13.96
N GLU A 27 -22.36 3.64 12.99
CA GLU A 27 -22.65 2.22 13.18
C GLU A 27 -21.76 1.41 12.23
N GLU A 28 -21.54 0.14 12.57
CA GLU A 28 -20.86 -0.82 11.72
C GLU A 28 -21.63 -1.02 10.40
N TYR A 29 -20.90 -1.11 9.30
CA TYR A 29 -21.46 -1.43 8.00
C TYR A 29 -20.71 -2.57 7.33
N THR A 30 -21.40 -3.29 6.44
CA THR A 30 -20.83 -4.40 5.69
C THR A 30 -20.43 -3.94 4.30
N LEU A 31 -19.21 -4.29 3.88
CA LEU A 31 -18.74 -4.13 2.51
C LEU A 31 -18.98 -5.41 1.73
N LEU A 32 -19.60 -5.27 0.56
CA LEU A 32 -19.78 -6.34 -0.41
C LEU A 32 -18.88 -6.09 -1.62
N ILE A 33 -18.23 -7.15 -2.12
CA ILE A 33 -17.47 -7.14 -3.36
C ILE A 33 -18.15 -8.10 -4.32
N ASN A 34 -18.60 -7.59 -5.47
CA ASN A 34 -19.34 -8.36 -6.48
C ASN A 34 -20.57 -9.10 -5.88
N GLY A 35 -21.17 -8.53 -4.83
CA GLY A 35 -22.32 -9.10 -4.14
C GLY A 35 -21.98 -10.08 -3.00
N GLU A 36 -20.73 -10.43 -2.81
CA GLU A 36 -20.26 -11.28 -1.71
C GLU A 36 -19.73 -10.45 -0.54
N GLU A 37 -19.97 -10.90 0.70
CA GLU A 37 -19.50 -10.21 1.89
C GLU A 37 -17.96 -10.25 1.98
N TYR A 38 -17.34 -9.07 1.94
CA TYR A 38 -15.91 -8.92 2.17
C TYR A 38 -15.60 -8.80 3.66
N GLY A 39 -16.43 -8.08 4.40
CA GLY A 39 -16.26 -7.89 5.84
C GLY A 39 -17.00 -6.67 6.35
N LYS A 40 -16.89 -6.47 7.67
CA LYS A 40 -17.53 -5.37 8.39
C LYS A 40 -16.52 -4.37 8.91
N THR A 41 -16.89 -3.13 8.97
CA THR A 41 -16.03 -2.03 9.41
C THR A 41 -16.85 -0.85 9.94
N GLU A 42 -16.26 -0.07 10.83
CA GLU A 42 -16.77 1.22 11.29
C GLU A 42 -15.94 2.39 10.73
N LYS A 43 -14.89 2.11 9.94
CA LYS A 43 -13.99 3.15 9.42
C LYS A 43 -14.63 3.84 8.22
N VAL A 44 -14.64 5.17 8.24
CA VAL A 44 -15.05 5.99 7.08
C VAL A 44 -14.21 5.69 5.86
N VAL A 45 -12.89 5.54 6.03
CA VAL A 45 -11.97 5.13 4.97
C VAL A 45 -11.49 3.71 5.21
N THR A 46 -11.77 2.82 4.27
CA THR A 46 -11.43 1.40 4.37
C THR A 46 -10.65 0.95 3.15
N THR A 47 -9.54 0.23 3.40
CA THR A 47 -8.76 -0.40 2.33
C THR A 47 -9.20 -1.84 2.13
N ILE A 48 -9.50 -2.17 0.90
CA ILE A 48 -9.84 -3.51 0.44
C ILE A 48 -8.58 -4.10 -0.20
N TYR A 49 -8.16 -5.27 0.25
CA TYR A 49 -6.96 -5.97 -0.22
C TYR A 49 -7.33 -7.27 -0.95
N GLY A 50 -6.34 -7.87 -1.61
CA GLY A 50 -6.47 -9.18 -2.23
C GLY A 50 -7.23 -9.18 -3.56
N LEU A 51 -7.39 -8.02 -4.17
CA LEU A 51 -7.96 -7.90 -5.51
C LEU A 51 -7.00 -8.49 -6.56
N LYS A 52 -7.54 -8.88 -7.71
CA LYS A 52 -6.75 -9.32 -8.87
C LYS A 52 -6.48 -8.13 -9.77
N PRO A 53 -5.29 -8.04 -10.37
CA PRO A 53 -4.99 -7.00 -11.35
C PRO A 53 -5.88 -7.11 -12.61
N ASP A 54 -6.03 -5.97 -13.29
CA ASP A 54 -6.77 -5.85 -14.56
C ASP A 54 -8.18 -6.44 -14.52
N THR A 55 -8.85 -6.37 -13.36
CA THR A 55 -10.14 -7.02 -13.08
C THR A 55 -11.18 -5.98 -12.68
N GLU A 56 -12.40 -6.14 -13.17
CA GLU A 56 -13.54 -5.30 -12.81
C GLU A 56 -14.13 -5.73 -11.47
N TYR A 57 -14.44 -4.75 -10.64
CA TYR A 57 -15.05 -4.92 -9.32
C TYR A 57 -16.20 -3.96 -9.12
N LYS A 58 -17.16 -4.42 -8.34
CA LYS A 58 -18.31 -3.67 -7.89
C LYS A 58 -18.36 -3.72 -6.37
N ILE A 59 -18.27 -2.57 -5.71
CA ILE A 59 -18.29 -2.47 -4.26
C ILE A 59 -19.59 -1.80 -3.81
N THR A 60 -20.24 -2.38 -2.82
CA THR A 60 -21.45 -1.86 -2.20
C THR A 60 -21.27 -1.84 -0.68
N ALA A 61 -21.70 -0.78 -0.02
CA ALA A 61 -21.80 -0.73 1.43
C ALA A 61 -23.25 -0.99 1.88
N VAL A 62 -23.44 -1.86 2.85
CA VAL A 62 -24.75 -2.11 3.48
C VAL A 62 -24.73 -1.52 4.89
N TYR A 63 -25.48 -0.44 5.09
CA TYR A 63 -25.57 0.30 6.35
C TYR A 63 -27.02 0.46 6.76
N ALA A 64 -27.37 0.12 8.01
CA ALA A 64 -28.73 0.18 8.54
C ALA A 64 -29.77 -0.47 7.60
N GLY A 65 -29.43 -1.61 6.98
CA GLY A 65 -30.30 -2.35 6.07
C GLY A 65 -30.51 -1.71 4.69
N LYS A 66 -29.75 -0.67 4.33
CA LYS A 66 -29.77 -0.02 3.02
C LYS A 66 -28.44 -0.19 2.31
N GLU A 67 -28.50 -0.34 0.99
CA GLU A 67 -27.34 -0.39 0.12
C GLU A 67 -26.95 1.01 -0.36
N TYR A 68 -25.63 1.27 -0.36
CA TYR A 68 -24.98 2.49 -0.86
C TYR A 68 -23.91 2.11 -1.88
N GLY A 69 -23.90 2.80 -2.99
CA GLY A 69 -23.16 2.46 -4.18
C GLY A 69 -24.11 1.94 -5.27
N PRO A 70 -23.70 1.05 -6.16
CA PRO A 70 -22.37 0.46 -6.26
C PRO A 70 -21.31 1.44 -6.77
N VAL A 71 -20.08 1.24 -6.34
CA VAL A 71 -18.88 1.83 -6.95
C VAL A 71 -18.25 0.79 -7.86
N GLU A 72 -18.20 1.07 -9.15
CA GLU A 72 -17.64 0.18 -10.16
C GLU A 72 -16.29 0.71 -10.62
N PHE A 73 -15.29 -0.16 -10.68
CA PHE A 73 -13.95 0.19 -11.16
C PHE A 73 -13.22 -1.05 -11.67
N LYS A 74 -12.19 -0.80 -12.47
CA LYS A 74 -11.23 -1.81 -12.88
C LYS A 74 -9.91 -1.56 -12.16
N THR A 75 -9.33 -2.59 -11.53
CA THR A 75 -8.00 -2.52 -10.92
C THR A 75 -6.93 -2.24 -11.98
N ASP A 76 -5.80 -1.67 -11.55
CA ASP A 76 -4.71 -1.37 -12.44
C ASP A 76 -4.04 -2.64 -12.96
N TYR A 77 -3.46 -2.56 -14.14
CA TYR A 77 -2.66 -3.62 -14.71
C TYR A 77 -1.39 -3.82 -13.89
N GLU A 78 -0.98 -5.07 -13.71
CA GLU A 78 0.28 -5.45 -13.07
C GLU A 78 1.05 -6.36 -14.01
N TYR A 79 2.23 -5.91 -14.43
CA TYR A 79 3.07 -6.68 -15.35
C TYR A 79 3.71 -7.90 -14.66
N VAL A 80 4.39 -7.65 -13.51
CA VAL A 80 5.03 -8.71 -12.72
C VAL A 80 5.13 -8.30 -11.26
N THR A 81 5.15 -9.28 -10.36
CA THR A 81 5.51 -9.09 -8.95
C THR A 81 6.95 -9.52 -8.71
N LEU A 82 7.75 -8.64 -8.12
CA LEU A 82 9.10 -8.94 -7.64
C LEU A 82 9.08 -9.00 -6.11
N ASN A 83 9.42 -10.16 -5.56
CA ASN A 83 9.51 -10.35 -4.12
C ASN A 83 10.91 -9.97 -3.63
N VAL A 84 11.03 -9.05 -2.67
CA VAL A 84 12.34 -8.58 -2.19
C VAL A 84 13.21 -9.70 -1.61
N ARG A 85 12.62 -10.80 -1.13
CA ARG A 85 13.37 -11.96 -0.66
C ARG A 85 14.14 -12.66 -1.78
N GLU A 86 13.64 -12.63 -3.00
CA GLU A 86 14.33 -13.18 -4.18
C GLU A 86 15.55 -12.33 -4.57
N PHE A 87 15.63 -11.11 -4.07
CA PHE A 87 16.78 -10.20 -4.21
C PHE A 87 17.72 -10.24 -3.00
N GLY A 88 17.49 -11.15 -2.05
CA GLY A 88 18.35 -11.37 -0.89
C GLY A 88 17.94 -10.62 0.37
N ALA A 89 16.71 -10.08 0.45
CA ALA A 89 16.23 -9.49 1.69
C ALA A 89 15.93 -10.58 2.74
N TYR A 90 16.39 -10.37 3.96
CA TYR A 90 16.19 -11.30 5.10
C TYR A 90 14.88 -11.04 5.84
N GLY A 91 14.56 -9.80 6.12
CA GLY A 91 13.34 -9.44 6.86
C GLY A 91 13.31 -9.98 8.29
N ASP A 92 14.48 -10.11 8.93
CA ASP A 92 14.67 -10.66 10.28
C ASP A 92 14.87 -9.60 11.37
N GLY A 93 14.96 -8.33 10.98
CA GLY A 93 15.19 -7.19 11.86
C GLY A 93 16.66 -6.98 12.28
N GLU A 94 17.59 -7.76 11.74
CA GLU A 94 19.02 -7.72 12.07
C GLU A 94 19.88 -7.31 10.87
N HIS A 95 19.67 -7.97 9.71
CA HIS A 95 20.42 -7.72 8.48
C HIS A 95 20.00 -6.40 7.82
N ASP A 96 20.92 -5.79 7.09
CA ASP A 96 20.67 -4.62 6.26
C ASP A 96 20.05 -5.03 4.93
N ASP A 97 18.75 -4.81 4.80
CA ASP A 97 17.95 -5.17 3.63
C ASP A 97 17.87 -4.06 2.58
N THR A 98 18.54 -2.91 2.81
CA THR A 98 18.47 -1.72 1.94
C THR A 98 18.78 -2.06 0.49
N ASN A 99 19.89 -2.73 0.25
CA ASN A 99 20.34 -3.05 -1.11
C ASN A 99 19.43 -4.06 -1.80
N ALA A 100 18.93 -5.05 -1.08
CA ALA A 100 18.02 -6.06 -1.63
C ALA A 100 16.70 -5.42 -2.10
N ILE A 101 16.11 -4.56 -1.27
CA ILE A 101 14.90 -3.82 -1.61
C ILE A 101 15.16 -2.84 -2.76
N GLN A 102 16.29 -2.11 -2.71
CA GLN A 102 16.65 -1.18 -3.78
C GLN A 102 16.90 -1.89 -5.11
N CYS A 103 17.54 -3.05 -5.11
CA CYS A 103 17.71 -3.86 -6.33
C CYS A 103 16.36 -4.32 -6.91
N ALA A 104 15.44 -4.77 -6.08
CA ALA A 104 14.09 -5.13 -6.53
C ALA A 104 13.36 -3.93 -7.17
N ILE A 105 13.45 -2.75 -6.55
CA ILE A 105 12.86 -1.51 -7.09
C ILE A 105 13.50 -1.16 -8.43
N MET A 106 14.83 -1.20 -8.54
CA MET A 106 15.54 -0.87 -9.78
C MET A 106 15.26 -1.85 -10.91
N ALA A 107 15.18 -3.15 -10.60
CA ALA A 107 14.91 -4.21 -11.56
C ALA A 107 13.46 -4.23 -12.05
N ALA A 108 12.51 -3.71 -11.28
CA ALA A 108 11.08 -3.76 -11.61
C ALA A 108 10.78 -3.00 -12.90
N PRO A 109 10.19 -3.64 -13.94
CA PRO A 109 9.69 -2.94 -15.11
C PRO A 109 8.53 -1.99 -14.76
N LYS A 110 8.14 -1.16 -15.73
CA LYS A 110 6.94 -0.31 -15.60
C LYS A 110 5.71 -1.14 -15.24
N ASP A 111 4.84 -0.58 -14.43
CA ASP A 111 3.57 -1.18 -13.99
C ASP A 111 3.77 -2.52 -13.22
N SER A 112 4.89 -2.66 -12.53
CA SER A 112 5.20 -3.81 -11.69
C SER A 112 4.95 -3.54 -10.22
N ARG A 113 4.81 -4.62 -9.46
CA ARG A 113 4.73 -4.59 -8.01
C ARG A 113 6.05 -5.09 -7.40
N VAL A 114 6.59 -4.34 -6.45
CA VAL A 114 7.63 -4.83 -5.53
C VAL A 114 6.94 -5.19 -4.22
N LEU A 115 6.94 -6.47 -3.90
CA LEU A 115 6.32 -7.01 -2.70
C LEU A 115 7.37 -7.15 -1.59
N VAL A 116 7.08 -6.53 -0.45
CA VAL A 116 7.78 -6.73 0.81
C VAL A 116 6.92 -7.66 1.68
N PRO A 117 7.25 -8.96 1.79
CA PRO A 117 6.49 -9.92 2.60
C PRO A 117 6.54 -9.59 4.09
N GLU A 118 5.76 -10.33 4.90
CA GLU A 118 5.83 -10.27 6.35
C GLU A 118 7.28 -10.41 6.85
N GLY A 119 7.68 -9.55 7.80
CA GLY A 119 9.02 -9.50 8.39
C GLY A 119 9.42 -8.10 8.80
N VAL A 120 10.56 -7.98 9.48
CA VAL A 120 11.15 -6.71 9.89
C VAL A 120 12.41 -6.45 9.06
N TYR A 121 12.34 -5.48 8.15
CA TYR A 121 13.41 -5.16 7.22
C TYR A 121 14.16 -3.93 7.71
N LYS A 122 15.43 -4.10 8.09
CA LYS A 122 16.33 -2.99 8.45
C LYS A 122 16.77 -2.26 7.19
N ILE A 123 16.50 -0.96 7.13
CA ILE A 123 16.81 -0.17 5.95
C ILE A 123 17.45 1.17 6.31
N SER A 124 18.22 1.70 5.38
CA SER A 124 18.56 3.11 5.29
C SER A 124 17.64 3.82 4.28
N SER A 125 18.18 4.68 3.44
CA SER A 125 17.38 5.32 2.38
C SER A 125 17.13 4.36 1.22
N ILE A 126 15.88 4.28 0.77
CA ILE A 126 15.48 3.64 -0.49
C ILE A 126 14.91 4.70 -1.43
N PHE A 127 15.20 4.57 -2.72
CA PHE A 127 14.81 5.51 -3.76
C PHE A 127 13.75 4.87 -4.64
N LEU A 128 12.58 5.45 -4.66
CA LEU A 128 11.48 5.00 -5.50
C LEU A 128 11.65 5.52 -6.93
N LYS A 129 10.95 4.91 -7.85
CA LYS A 129 10.82 5.35 -9.23
C LYS A 129 9.37 5.40 -9.66
N ASP A 130 9.11 6.04 -10.79
CA ASP A 130 7.77 6.16 -11.36
C ASP A 130 7.21 4.81 -11.81
N ASN A 131 5.87 4.72 -11.88
CA ASN A 131 5.14 3.56 -12.37
C ASN A 131 5.48 2.25 -11.65
N LEU A 132 5.61 2.32 -10.33
CA LEU A 132 5.91 1.21 -9.45
C LEU A 132 4.92 1.16 -8.29
N ASN A 133 4.42 -0.02 -7.97
CA ASN A 133 3.72 -0.31 -6.72
C ASN A 133 4.70 -0.94 -5.72
N LEU A 134 5.05 -0.22 -4.65
CA LEU A 134 5.73 -0.80 -3.50
C LEU A 134 4.65 -1.20 -2.48
N GLU A 135 4.47 -2.50 -2.30
CA GLU A 135 3.46 -3.06 -1.38
C GLU A 135 4.13 -3.74 -0.19
N LEU A 136 3.76 -3.30 1.00
CA LEU A 136 4.08 -3.97 2.24
C LEU A 136 2.92 -4.93 2.58
N ALA A 137 3.18 -6.23 2.62
CA ALA A 137 2.20 -7.22 3.06
C ALA A 137 1.84 -7.02 4.53
N LYS A 138 0.72 -7.58 4.96
CA LYS A 138 0.35 -7.58 6.38
C LYS A 138 1.49 -8.17 7.22
N GLY A 139 1.92 -7.42 8.25
CA GLY A 139 3.05 -7.82 9.11
C GLY A 139 4.43 -7.44 8.58
N ALA A 140 4.54 -6.80 7.42
CA ALA A 140 5.79 -6.22 6.94
C ALA A 140 6.06 -4.89 7.63
N VAL A 141 7.30 -4.72 8.10
CA VAL A 141 7.78 -3.50 8.75
C VAL A 141 9.08 -3.07 8.10
N LEU A 142 9.14 -1.84 7.61
CA LEU A 142 10.39 -1.19 7.23
C LEU A 142 10.91 -0.44 8.45
N SER A 143 12.02 -0.90 9.02
CA SER A 143 12.65 -0.33 10.23
C SER A 143 13.93 0.41 9.86
N ALA A 144 13.90 1.73 9.93
CA ALA A 144 15.08 2.53 9.63
C ALA A 144 16.19 2.31 10.66
N PHE A 145 17.46 2.33 10.21
CA PHE A 145 18.60 2.44 11.12
C PHE A 145 18.54 3.76 11.90
N THR A 146 19.07 3.75 13.11
CA THR A 146 19.17 4.96 13.94
C THR A 146 20.51 5.67 13.80
N GLU A 147 21.51 4.98 13.25
CA GLU A 147 22.87 5.47 13.09
C GLU A 147 22.95 6.36 11.84
N ARG A 148 23.33 7.62 12.05
CA ARG A 148 23.41 8.62 10.99
C ARG A 148 24.36 8.21 9.84
N ASN A 149 25.44 7.50 10.14
CA ASN A 149 26.41 7.04 9.16
C ASN A 149 25.90 5.94 8.21
N LYS A 150 24.70 5.39 8.48
CA LYS A 150 24.03 4.43 7.59
C LYS A 150 23.27 5.11 6.46
N PHE A 151 23.05 6.42 6.55
CA PHE A 151 22.31 7.17 5.53
C PHE A 151 23.23 7.94 4.61
N PRO A 152 22.97 7.93 3.28
CA PRO A 152 23.76 8.73 2.35
C PRO A 152 23.52 10.22 2.61
N ILE A 153 24.55 11.02 2.48
CA ILE A 153 24.44 12.49 2.44
C ILE A 153 23.96 12.85 1.04
N LEU A 154 22.75 13.43 0.97
CA LEU A 154 22.19 13.89 -0.30
C LEU A 154 22.35 15.41 -0.41
N PRO A 155 22.67 15.94 -1.61
CA PRO A 155 22.72 17.37 -1.83
C PRO A 155 21.36 18.01 -1.49
N GLY A 156 21.37 18.96 -0.57
CA GLY A 156 20.16 19.74 -0.24
C GLY A 156 19.92 20.84 -1.27
N GLN A 157 18.66 21.22 -1.44
CA GLN A 157 18.31 22.40 -2.27
C GLN A 157 18.53 23.74 -1.53
N ILE A 158 18.86 23.71 -0.24
CA ILE A 158 19.15 24.89 0.57
C ILE A 158 20.66 25.01 0.72
N GLU A 159 21.18 26.13 0.37
CA GLU A 159 22.58 26.47 0.07
C GLU A 159 23.66 26.09 1.10
N THR A 160 23.33 25.57 2.26
CA THR A 160 24.32 25.41 3.35
C THR A 160 24.33 24.07 4.07
N TYR A 161 23.45 23.13 3.77
CA TYR A 161 23.38 21.87 4.53
C TYR A 161 23.03 20.67 3.64
N ASP A 162 23.86 19.63 3.75
CA ASP A 162 23.50 18.31 3.23
C ASP A 162 22.33 17.76 4.05
N CYS A 163 21.21 17.49 3.40
CA CYS A 163 20.03 16.92 4.04
C CYS A 163 20.09 15.40 4.08
N LEU A 164 19.88 14.84 5.25
CA LEU A 164 19.46 13.45 5.39
C LEU A 164 17.96 13.40 5.13
N LEU A 165 17.56 12.77 4.03
CA LEU A 165 16.16 12.44 3.80
C LEU A 165 15.83 11.16 4.57
N TYR A 166 14.88 11.28 5.45
CA TYR A 166 14.30 10.16 6.18
C TYR A 166 13.08 9.63 5.44
#